data_2a2a0be85c94af064857f8d093d49f57
#
_entry.id   2a2a0be85c94af064857f8d093d49f57
#
_cell.length_a   1.000
_cell.length_b   1.000
_cell.length_c   1.000
_cell.angle_alpha   90.00
_cell.angle_beta   90.00
_cell.angle_gamma   90.00
#
_symmetry.space_group_name_H-M   'P 1'
#
loop_
_entity.id
_entity.type
_entity.pdbx_description
1 polymer ?
#
loop_
_entity_poly.entity_id
_entity_poly.type
_entity_poly.pdbx_seq_one_letter_code
_entity_poly.pdbx_strand_id
1 'polypeptide(L)'
;MGVSVMVNYGLVTPLNDYLSLCGPEIQEEIPPEDWQCVTVNGMICGVPINREKATGRGFIYRKDLAEALGVYEEDLQTMQDLEDLLIKVRDAYPGMYPVVTSSGLARLPLAYDRLGDDLGVLEDSFSDSTEVVNLFETDSYREMVELQWDWAKKGLMMPDGAANTVDEFSMMRAGKGFGHFANVKPDKYGEATRNV
;
A
#
# COMPACT_ATOMS: atom_id res chain seq x y z
N MET A 1 0.01 -10.39 -14.34
CA MET A 1 0.02 -11.72 -15.02
C MET A 1 0.85 -12.64 -14.15
N GLY A 2 0.30 -13.80 -13.72
CA GLY A 2 1.02 -14.75 -12.86
C GLY A 2 2.01 -15.61 -13.67
N VAL A 3 3.01 -16.18 -12.98
CA VAL A 3 4.07 -17.02 -13.59
C VAL A 3 3.48 -18.18 -14.39
N SER A 4 2.48 -18.87 -13.86
CA SER A 4 1.81 -19.98 -14.55
C SER A 4 1.21 -19.59 -15.92
N VAL A 5 0.68 -18.39 -16.02
CA VAL A 5 0.14 -17.87 -17.29
C VAL A 5 1.27 -17.60 -18.28
N MET A 6 2.39 -17.02 -17.82
CA MET A 6 3.56 -16.76 -18.66
C MET A 6 4.16 -18.07 -19.19
N VAL A 7 4.23 -19.11 -18.34
CA VAL A 7 4.68 -20.46 -18.73
C VAL A 7 3.77 -21.05 -19.82
N ASN A 8 2.43 -20.98 -19.63
CA ASN A 8 1.47 -21.53 -20.58
C ASN A 8 1.50 -20.85 -21.95
N TYR A 9 1.90 -19.58 -22.00
CA TYR A 9 2.08 -18.84 -23.26
C TYR A 9 3.51 -18.93 -23.82
N GLY A 10 4.41 -19.70 -23.19
CA GLY A 10 5.80 -19.83 -23.63
C GLY A 10 6.61 -18.54 -23.58
N LEU A 11 6.26 -17.62 -22.67
CA LEU A 11 6.89 -16.31 -22.54
C LEU A 11 8.12 -16.31 -21.64
N VAL A 12 8.41 -17.42 -20.98
CA VAL A 12 9.54 -17.57 -20.02
C VAL A 12 10.34 -18.81 -20.34
N THR A 13 11.62 -18.76 -20.05
CA THR A 13 12.57 -19.87 -20.18
C THR A 13 12.82 -20.50 -18.80
N PRO A 14 12.86 -21.85 -18.68
CA PRO A 14 13.30 -22.52 -17.46
C PRO A 14 14.72 -22.12 -17.08
N LEU A 15 14.94 -21.80 -15.81
CA LEU A 15 16.20 -21.32 -15.27
C LEU A 15 16.99 -22.39 -14.52
N ASN A 16 16.49 -23.62 -14.39
CA ASN A 16 17.10 -24.70 -13.59
C ASN A 16 18.59 -24.88 -13.89
N ASP A 17 18.98 -25.06 -15.15
CA ASP A 17 20.34 -25.28 -15.55
C ASP A 17 21.24 -24.04 -15.34
N TYR A 18 20.69 -22.87 -15.63
CA TYR A 18 21.40 -21.59 -15.42
C TYR A 18 21.67 -21.30 -13.95
N LEU A 19 20.69 -21.53 -13.08
CA LEU A 19 20.87 -21.37 -11.64
C LEU A 19 21.89 -22.36 -11.05
N SER A 20 21.92 -23.59 -11.56
CA SER A 20 22.90 -24.57 -11.14
C SER A 20 24.33 -24.20 -11.56
N LEU A 21 24.50 -23.56 -12.72
CA LEU A 21 25.83 -23.21 -13.27
C LEU A 21 26.33 -21.85 -12.79
N CYS A 22 25.45 -20.87 -12.72
CA CYS A 22 25.81 -19.45 -12.54
C CYS A 22 25.14 -18.78 -11.34
N GLY A 23 24.27 -19.49 -10.61
CA GLY A 23 23.45 -18.89 -9.56
C GLY A 23 23.37 -19.66 -8.24
N PRO A 24 24.42 -20.43 -7.81
CA PRO A 24 24.31 -21.13 -6.52
C PRO A 24 24.14 -20.17 -5.35
N GLU A 25 24.81 -19.03 -5.36
CA GLU A 25 24.69 -18.00 -4.33
C GLU A 25 23.27 -17.38 -4.27
N ILE A 26 22.61 -17.21 -5.42
CA ILE A 26 21.21 -16.75 -5.47
C ILE A 26 20.30 -17.78 -4.83
N GLN A 27 20.57 -19.06 -5.03
CA GLN A 27 19.76 -20.14 -4.45
C GLN A 27 19.95 -20.26 -2.93
N GLU A 28 21.14 -19.94 -2.42
CA GLU A 28 21.42 -19.92 -0.98
C GLU A 28 20.77 -18.72 -0.26
N GLU A 29 20.74 -17.55 -0.91
CA GLU A 29 20.21 -16.32 -0.33
C GLU A 29 18.67 -16.29 -0.28
N ILE A 30 17.98 -16.97 -1.17
CA ILE A 30 16.53 -16.95 -1.27
C ILE A 30 15.95 -18.14 -0.49
N PRO A 31 15.02 -17.89 0.47
CA PRO A 31 14.39 -18.96 1.23
C PRO A 31 13.75 -20.03 0.33
N PRO A 32 13.91 -21.32 0.66
CA PRO A 32 13.41 -22.42 -0.18
C PRO A 32 11.92 -22.35 -0.50
N GLU A 33 11.12 -21.84 0.42
CA GLU A 33 9.68 -21.67 0.24
C GLU A 33 9.32 -20.64 -0.84
N ASP A 34 10.17 -19.64 -1.08
CA ASP A 34 9.89 -18.57 -2.05
C ASP A 34 10.04 -19.07 -3.49
N TRP A 35 10.89 -20.07 -3.71
CA TRP A 35 11.05 -20.68 -5.02
C TRP A 35 9.77 -21.35 -5.52
N GLN A 36 8.87 -21.77 -4.63
CA GLN A 36 7.58 -22.35 -5.00
C GLN A 36 6.72 -21.38 -5.81
N CYS A 37 6.82 -20.07 -5.53
CA CYS A 37 6.04 -19.04 -6.22
C CYS A 37 6.39 -18.89 -7.71
N VAL A 38 7.58 -19.31 -8.11
CA VAL A 38 8.11 -19.19 -9.48
C VAL A 38 8.36 -20.54 -10.15
N THR A 39 7.99 -21.63 -9.48
CA THR A 39 8.16 -23.01 -9.99
C THR A 39 6.84 -23.54 -10.53
N VAL A 40 6.82 -23.94 -11.78
CA VAL A 40 5.66 -24.54 -12.45
C VAL A 40 6.07 -25.87 -13.06
N ASN A 41 5.42 -26.97 -12.65
CA ASN A 41 5.74 -28.32 -13.12
C ASN A 41 7.24 -28.69 -12.99
N GLY A 42 7.89 -28.27 -11.90
CA GLY A 42 9.33 -28.50 -11.65
C GLY A 42 10.28 -27.57 -12.41
N MET A 43 9.77 -26.69 -13.24
CA MET A 43 10.54 -25.67 -13.95
C MET A 43 10.59 -24.38 -13.15
N ILE A 44 11.76 -23.90 -12.79
CA ILE A 44 11.96 -22.57 -12.17
C ILE A 44 11.93 -21.55 -13.31
N CYS A 45 10.91 -20.70 -13.32
CA CYS A 45 10.64 -19.75 -14.41
C CYS A 45 10.85 -18.29 -14.02
N GLY A 46 11.52 -18.05 -12.91
CA GLY A 46 11.86 -16.71 -12.42
C GLY A 46 12.75 -16.79 -11.18
N VAL A 47 13.25 -15.64 -10.76
CA VAL A 47 13.98 -15.51 -9.49
C VAL A 47 13.08 -14.74 -8.53
N PRO A 48 12.74 -15.30 -7.36
CA PRO A 48 11.94 -14.58 -6.36
C PRO A 48 12.67 -13.33 -5.88
N ILE A 49 11.92 -12.29 -5.59
CA ILE A 49 12.49 -11.08 -5.00
C ILE A 49 12.71 -11.33 -3.51
N ASN A 50 13.96 -11.29 -3.07
CA ASN A 50 14.31 -11.36 -1.65
C ASN A 50 14.08 -9.98 -1.01
N ARG A 51 12.94 -9.81 -0.35
CA ARG A 51 12.55 -8.58 0.35
C ARG A 51 11.60 -8.89 1.50
N GLU A 52 11.25 -7.88 2.28
CA GLU A 52 10.26 -8.00 3.34
C GLU A 52 8.93 -8.52 2.79
N LYS A 53 8.39 -9.56 3.43
CA LYS A 53 7.14 -10.23 3.05
C LYS A 53 5.90 -9.54 3.62
N ALA A 54 6.08 -8.74 4.67
CA ALA A 54 5.02 -7.97 5.29
C ALA A 54 5.30 -6.47 5.18
N THR A 55 4.24 -5.69 5.05
CA THR A 55 4.32 -4.22 5.03
C THR A 55 3.10 -3.65 5.72
N GLY A 56 3.33 -2.74 6.67
CA GLY A 56 2.27 -1.96 7.28
C GLY A 56 1.73 -0.89 6.32
N ARG A 57 0.54 -0.39 6.61
CA ARG A 57 -0.01 0.81 5.99
C ARG A 57 -0.10 1.91 7.03
N GLY A 58 0.15 3.14 6.61
CA GLY A 58 0.07 4.30 7.47
C GLY A 58 -0.21 5.57 6.68
N PHE A 59 -0.40 6.65 7.40
CA PHE A 59 -0.57 7.97 6.82
C PHE A 59 0.76 8.72 6.83
N ILE A 60 1.26 9.09 5.66
CA ILE A 60 2.47 9.91 5.50
C ILE A 60 2.02 11.35 5.29
N TYR A 61 2.53 12.27 6.09
CA TYR A 61 2.07 13.65 6.10
C TYR A 61 3.20 14.67 6.29
N ARG A 62 2.92 15.93 6.03
CA ARG A 62 3.77 17.09 6.25
C ARG A 62 3.84 17.39 7.75
N LYS A 63 4.90 16.89 8.40
CA LYS A 63 5.14 17.07 9.84
C LYS A 63 5.22 18.55 10.24
N ASP A 64 5.93 19.34 9.44
CA ASP A 64 6.09 20.78 9.66
C ASP A 64 4.74 21.53 9.74
N LEU A 65 3.78 21.14 8.91
CA LEU A 65 2.45 21.75 8.92
C LEU A 65 1.59 21.27 10.11
N ALA A 66 1.70 20.01 10.50
CA ALA A 66 1.01 19.49 11.68
C ALA A 66 1.52 20.16 12.97
N GLU A 67 2.82 20.28 13.14
CA GLU A 67 3.45 20.96 14.28
C GLU A 67 3.09 22.45 14.35
N ALA A 68 3.00 23.11 13.18
CA ALA A 68 2.52 24.50 13.10
C ALA A 68 1.06 24.67 13.56
N LEU A 69 0.27 23.60 13.51
CA LEU A 69 -1.12 23.54 14.01
C LEU A 69 -1.21 23.03 15.46
N GLY A 70 -0.06 22.80 16.12
CA GLY A 70 0.02 22.30 17.48
C GLY A 70 -0.40 20.85 17.63
N VAL A 71 -0.19 20.04 16.57
CA VAL A 71 -0.45 18.59 16.60
C VAL A 71 0.86 17.86 16.39
N TYR A 72 1.18 16.96 17.30
CA TYR A 72 2.41 16.20 17.34
C TYR A 72 2.12 14.72 17.11
N GLU A 73 3.16 13.92 16.85
CA GLU A 73 3.04 12.50 16.53
C GLU A 73 2.35 11.71 17.66
N GLU A 74 2.62 12.04 18.89
CA GLU A 74 2.02 11.42 20.07
C GLU A 74 0.51 11.67 20.22
N ASP A 75 -0.02 12.70 19.56
CA ASP A 75 -1.44 13.04 19.57
C ASP A 75 -2.24 12.20 18.57
N LEU A 76 -1.57 11.48 17.64
CA LEU A 76 -2.20 10.77 16.55
C LEU A 76 -2.26 9.26 16.83
N GLN A 77 -3.20 8.83 17.65
CA GLN A 77 -3.35 7.43 18.07
C GLN A 77 -4.52 6.71 17.37
N THR A 78 -5.50 7.46 16.88
CA THR A 78 -6.73 6.93 16.30
C THR A 78 -7.05 7.57 14.94
N MET A 79 -7.96 6.95 14.18
CA MET A 79 -8.48 7.56 12.94
C MET A 79 -9.25 8.85 13.22
N GLN A 80 -9.83 9.02 14.41
CA GLN A 80 -10.50 10.26 14.81
C GLN A 80 -9.49 11.39 15.04
N ASP A 81 -8.36 11.12 15.70
CA ASP A 81 -7.31 12.11 15.87
C ASP A 81 -6.76 12.58 14.52
N LEU A 82 -6.60 11.63 13.58
CA LEU A 82 -6.22 11.97 12.22
C LEU A 82 -7.26 12.85 11.53
N GLU A 83 -8.56 12.51 11.64
CA GLU A 83 -9.63 13.32 11.07
C GLU A 83 -9.61 14.75 11.63
N ASP A 84 -9.43 14.91 12.93
CA ASP A 84 -9.35 16.22 13.59
C ASP A 84 -8.17 17.05 13.08
N LEU A 85 -7.01 16.41 12.84
CA LEU A 85 -5.88 17.07 12.18
C LEU A 85 -6.22 17.47 10.74
N LEU A 86 -6.83 16.58 9.95
CA LEU A 86 -7.20 16.87 8.57
C LEU A 86 -8.18 18.04 8.47
N ILE A 87 -9.12 18.17 9.43
CA ILE A 87 -10.02 19.31 9.53
C ILE A 87 -9.24 20.60 9.79
N LYS A 88 -8.29 20.60 10.75
CA LYS A 88 -7.44 21.77 11.01
C LYS A 88 -6.63 22.17 9.78
N VAL A 89 -6.09 21.20 9.04
CA VAL A 89 -5.34 21.45 7.79
C VAL A 89 -6.22 22.09 6.73
N ARG A 90 -7.41 21.55 6.50
CA ARG A 90 -8.38 22.11 5.55
C ARG A 90 -8.69 23.59 5.86
N ASP A 91 -8.90 23.90 7.15
CA ASP A 91 -9.32 25.23 7.58
C ASP A 91 -8.15 26.24 7.57
N ALA A 92 -6.93 25.78 7.90
CA ALA A 92 -5.75 26.62 7.98
C ALA A 92 -5.07 26.85 6.62
N TYR A 93 -5.16 25.88 5.70
CA TYR A 93 -4.46 25.93 4.40
C TYR A 93 -5.42 25.81 3.21
N PRO A 94 -6.19 26.87 2.89
CA PRO A 94 -7.12 26.87 1.76
C PRO A 94 -6.40 26.56 0.43
N GLY A 95 -6.91 25.57 -0.30
CA GLY A 95 -6.33 25.12 -1.57
C GLY A 95 -5.33 23.96 -1.45
N MET A 96 -5.04 23.50 -0.23
CA MET A 96 -4.32 22.26 0.03
C MET A 96 -5.33 21.14 0.31
N TYR A 97 -5.14 19.99 -0.33
CA TYR A 97 -5.94 18.79 -0.05
C TYR A 97 -5.39 18.07 1.19
N PRO A 98 -6.19 17.89 2.26
CA PRO A 98 -5.75 17.16 3.44
C PRO A 98 -5.31 15.72 3.13
N VAL A 99 -6.09 15.02 2.30
CA VAL A 99 -5.73 13.68 1.80
C VAL A 99 -5.66 13.72 0.28
N VAL A 100 -4.48 13.40 -0.26
CA VAL A 100 -4.29 13.22 -1.71
C VAL A 100 -4.30 11.75 -2.08
N THR A 101 -4.79 11.45 -3.29
CA THR A 101 -4.81 10.10 -3.84
C THR A 101 -4.67 10.16 -5.36
N SER A 102 -4.02 9.16 -5.95
CA SER A 102 -3.85 9.03 -7.40
C SER A 102 -4.61 7.84 -8.00
N SER A 103 -5.44 7.15 -7.22
CA SER A 103 -6.08 5.92 -7.65
C SER A 103 -7.52 5.73 -7.13
N GLY A 104 -8.22 6.81 -6.85
CA GLY A 104 -9.57 6.78 -6.32
C GLY A 104 -9.61 6.70 -4.80
N LEU A 105 -10.07 5.60 -4.23
CA LEU A 105 -10.14 5.44 -2.78
C LEU A 105 -8.74 5.42 -2.14
N ALA A 106 -8.59 6.13 -1.05
CA ALA A 106 -7.39 6.05 -0.23
C ALA A 106 -7.23 4.63 0.34
N ARG A 107 -6.00 4.12 0.29
CA ARG A 107 -5.71 2.77 0.78
C ARG A 107 -5.49 2.76 2.28
N LEU A 108 -6.58 2.84 3.04
CA LEU A 108 -6.52 2.75 4.49
C LEU A 108 -5.98 1.40 4.98
N PRO A 109 -5.43 1.33 6.20
CA PRO A 109 -5.07 0.07 6.81
C PRO A 109 -6.33 -0.77 7.08
N LEU A 110 -6.37 -1.97 6.51
CA LEU A 110 -7.40 -2.98 6.75
C LEU A 110 -6.72 -4.27 7.22
N ALA A 111 -7.34 -4.95 8.16
CA ALA A 111 -6.82 -6.16 8.76
C ALA A 111 -7.32 -7.40 7.99
N TYR A 112 -6.79 -7.62 6.79
CA TYR A 112 -7.07 -8.83 6.01
C TYR A 112 -5.86 -9.27 5.19
N ASP A 113 -5.78 -10.56 4.87
CA ASP A 113 -4.78 -11.12 3.98
C ASP A 113 -5.37 -11.31 2.59
N ARG A 114 -4.70 -10.75 1.57
CA ARG A 114 -5.14 -10.84 0.17
C ARG A 114 -4.75 -12.17 -0.45
N LEU A 115 -5.67 -12.74 -1.19
CA LEU A 115 -5.47 -13.95 -1.96
C LEU A 115 -5.46 -13.60 -3.46
N GLY A 116 -4.31 -13.68 -4.08
CA GLY A 116 -4.07 -13.69 -5.52
C GLY A 116 -4.66 -12.56 -6.38
N ASP A 117 -5.96 -12.38 -6.38
CA ASP A 117 -6.69 -11.49 -7.29
C ASP A 117 -7.28 -10.22 -6.64
N ASP A 118 -7.00 -10.01 -5.36
CA ASP A 118 -7.54 -8.90 -4.57
C ASP A 118 -9.07 -8.96 -4.30
N LEU A 119 -9.78 -9.97 -4.75
CA LEU A 119 -11.21 -10.15 -4.48
C LEU A 119 -11.45 -11.07 -3.29
N GLY A 120 -10.75 -12.20 -3.25
CA GLY A 120 -10.75 -13.12 -2.12
C GLY A 120 -9.79 -12.66 -1.05
N VAL A 121 -10.26 -12.61 0.19
CA VAL A 121 -9.42 -12.27 1.35
C VAL A 121 -9.69 -13.24 2.50
N LEU A 122 -8.72 -13.36 3.39
CA LEU A 122 -8.94 -13.92 4.73
C LEU A 122 -9.12 -12.73 5.67
N GLU A 123 -10.27 -12.64 6.32
CA GLU A 123 -10.47 -11.65 7.37
C GLU A 123 -9.62 -12.00 8.60
N ASP A 124 -9.35 -11.02 9.42
CA ASP A 124 -8.48 -11.14 10.60
C ASP A 124 -7.06 -11.58 10.25
N SER A 125 -6.29 -10.67 9.63
CA SER A 125 -4.86 -10.86 9.39
C SER A 125 -4.16 -11.50 10.58
N PHE A 126 -3.33 -12.49 10.33
CA PHE A 126 -2.63 -13.30 11.35
C PHE A 126 -3.52 -14.30 12.12
N SER A 127 -4.76 -14.51 11.71
CA SER A 127 -5.57 -15.61 12.22
C SER A 127 -5.24 -16.93 11.50
N ASP A 128 -5.63 -18.05 12.11
CA ASP A 128 -5.53 -19.37 11.49
C ASP A 128 -6.73 -19.68 10.58
N SER A 129 -7.56 -18.69 10.29
CA SER A 129 -8.74 -18.86 9.42
C SER A 129 -8.31 -19.19 7.99
N THR A 130 -8.96 -20.17 7.41
CA THR A 130 -8.86 -20.52 5.98
C THR A 130 -10.14 -20.18 5.21
N GLU A 131 -11.08 -19.50 5.86
CA GLU A 131 -12.33 -19.07 5.24
C GLU A 131 -12.07 -17.88 4.31
N VAL A 132 -12.31 -18.09 3.03
CA VAL A 132 -12.17 -17.05 2.01
C VAL A 132 -13.46 -16.30 1.87
N VAL A 133 -13.40 -14.99 2.05
CA VAL A 133 -14.55 -14.09 1.89
C VAL A 133 -14.31 -13.11 0.74
N ASN A 134 -15.40 -12.58 0.19
CA ASN A 134 -15.32 -11.50 -0.80
C ASN A 134 -15.04 -10.18 -0.08
N LEU A 135 -13.92 -9.53 -0.38
CA LEU A 135 -13.52 -8.26 0.23
C LEU A 135 -14.66 -7.23 0.24
N PHE A 136 -15.38 -7.09 -0.87
CA PHE A 136 -16.43 -6.07 -1.00
C PHE A 136 -17.71 -6.34 -0.19
N GLU A 137 -17.82 -7.54 0.39
CA GLU A 137 -18.94 -7.94 1.24
C GLU A 137 -18.59 -7.85 2.73
N THR A 138 -17.33 -7.55 3.07
CA THR A 138 -16.86 -7.44 4.45
C THR A 138 -17.34 -6.14 5.11
N ASP A 139 -17.57 -6.17 6.41
CA ASP A 139 -17.93 -4.99 7.19
C ASP A 139 -16.76 -3.99 7.23
N SER A 140 -15.53 -4.47 7.35
CA SER A 140 -14.32 -3.64 7.34
C SER A 140 -14.18 -2.82 6.04
N TYR A 141 -14.51 -3.41 4.89
CA TYR A 141 -14.51 -2.67 3.62
C TYR A 141 -15.63 -1.62 3.57
N ARG A 142 -16.81 -1.95 4.06
CA ARG A 142 -17.93 -1.01 4.15
C ARG A 142 -17.58 0.19 5.02
N GLU A 143 -17.09 -0.05 6.22
CA GLU A 143 -16.66 1.01 7.15
C GLU A 143 -15.59 1.92 6.53
N MET A 144 -14.63 1.34 5.81
CA MET A 144 -13.62 2.11 5.09
C MET A 144 -14.23 3.02 4.02
N VAL A 145 -15.20 2.53 3.26
CA VAL A 145 -15.86 3.32 2.21
C VAL A 145 -16.73 4.43 2.81
N GLU A 146 -17.46 4.13 3.88
CA GLU A 146 -18.29 5.10 4.60
C GLU A 146 -17.45 6.21 5.21
N LEU A 147 -16.31 5.89 5.83
CA LEU A 147 -15.37 6.87 6.37
C LEU A 147 -14.86 7.81 5.26
N GLN A 148 -14.42 7.26 4.13
CA GLN A 148 -13.93 8.08 3.02
C GLN A 148 -15.04 8.92 2.38
N TRP A 149 -16.25 8.41 2.32
CA TRP A 149 -17.41 9.17 1.88
C TRP A 149 -17.68 10.38 2.79
N ASP A 150 -17.61 10.17 4.11
CA ASP A 150 -17.77 11.26 5.06
C ASP A 150 -16.62 12.27 4.99
N TRP A 151 -15.40 11.82 4.81
CA TRP A 151 -14.26 12.71 4.58
C TRP A 151 -14.39 13.51 3.29
N ALA A 152 -14.91 12.90 2.23
CA ALA A 152 -15.19 13.62 0.99
C ALA A 152 -16.26 14.73 1.19
N LYS A 153 -17.36 14.44 1.92
CA LYS A 153 -18.36 15.45 2.29
C LYS A 153 -17.79 16.58 3.13
N LYS A 154 -16.86 16.27 4.03
CA LYS A 154 -16.16 17.26 4.86
C LYS A 154 -15.09 18.05 4.09
N GLY A 155 -14.85 17.74 2.82
CA GLY A 155 -13.80 18.37 2.00
C GLY A 155 -12.38 17.98 2.41
N LEU A 156 -12.20 16.82 3.02
CA LEU A 156 -10.88 16.30 3.45
C LEU A 156 -10.18 15.52 2.36
N MET A 157 -10.93 15.00 1.38
CA MET A 157 -10.40 14.23 0.26
C MET A 157 -10.24 15.11 -0.99
N MET A 158 -9.26 14.80 -1.81
CA MET A 158 -9.12 15.39 -3.13
C MET A 158 -10.33 15.01 -4.03
N PRO A 159 -11.07 15.98 -4.59
CA PRO A 159 -12.33 15.70 -5.32
C PRO A 159 -12.17 14.76 -6.51
N ASP A 160 -11.12 14.93 -7.30
CA ASP A 160 -10.88 14.19 -8.53
C ASP A 160 -9.77 13.12 -8.38
N GLY A 161 -9.65 12.53 -7.19
CA GLY A 161 -8.60 11.56 -6.89
C GLY A 161 -8.57 10.36 -7.86
N ALA A 162 -9.72 9.92 -8.35
CA ALA A 162 -9.81 8.82 -9.31
C ALA A 162 -9.23 9.17 -10.69
N ALA A 163 -9.30 10.43 -11.08
CA ALA A 163 -8.77 10.93 -12.36
C ALA A 163 -7.35 11.50 -12.23
N ASN A 164 -6.85 11.64 -11.01
CA ASN A 164 -5.51 12.17 -10.78
C ASN A 164 -4.43 11.18 -11.21
N THR A 165 -3.54 11.63 -12.09
CA THR A 165 -2.37 10.88 -12.58
C THR A 165 -1.04 11.35 -11.96
N VAL A 166 -1.09 12.42 -11.16
CA VAL A 166 0.09 12.95 -10.46
C VAL A 166 0.27 12.16 -9.17
N ASP A 167 1.50 11.69 -8.92
CA ASP A 167 1.80 10.98 -7.69
C ASP A 167 1.66 11.87 -6.44
N GLU A 168 1.35 11.25 -5.32
CA GLU A 168 1.02 11.92 -4.07
C GLU A 168 2.19 12.77 -3.55
N PHE A 169 3.43 12.27 -3.64
CA PHE A 169 4.62 13.01 -3.20
C PHE A 169 4.84 14.28 -4.04
N SER A 170 4.61 14.22 -5.35
CA SER A 170 4.67 15.40 -6.22
C SER A 170 3.61 16.43 -5.84
N MET A 171 2.41 15.99 -5.46
CA MET A 171 1.38 16.89 -4.94
C MET A 171 1.79 17.55 -3.62
N MET A 172 2.37 16.78 -2.70
CA MET A 172 2.87 17.30 -1.41
C MET A 172 4.02 18.29 -1.61
N ARG A 173 4.99 17.98 -2.49
CA ARG A 173 6.09 18.89 -2.85
C ARG A 173 5.61 20.20 -3.47
N ALA A 174 4.58 20.14 -4.27
CA ALA A 174 3.97 21.33 -4.89
C ALA A 174 3.13 22.16 -3.88
N GLY A 175 3.06 21.74 -2.60
CA GLY A 175 2.25 22.41 -1.58
C GLY A 175 0.75 22.25 -1.78
N LYS A 176 0.32 21.29 -2.62
CA LYS A 176 -1.10 21.02 -2.92
C LYS A 176 -1.67 19.88 -2.08
N GLY A 177 -0.83 19.08 -1.43
CA GLY A 177 -1.22 17.95 -0.61
C GLY A 177 -0.59 18.02 0.77
N PHE A 178 -1.35 17.66 1.81
CA PHE A 178 -0.84 17.51 3.17
C PHE A 178 -0.32 16.11 3.42
N GLY A 179 -1.07 15.08 3.04
CA GLY A 179 -0.67 13.70 3.27
C GLY A 179 -1.42 12.68 2.43
N HIS A 180 -0.98 11.42 2.51
CA HIS A 180 -1.59 10.29 1.82
C HIS A 180 -1.37 8.97 2.57
N PHE A 181 -2.20 7.98 2.28
CA PHE A 181 -2.02 6.62 2.79
C PHE A 181 -1.07 5.83 1.89
N ALA A 182 -0.05 5.25 2.47
CA ALA A 182 0.96 4.45 1.77
C ALA A 182 1.40 3.21 2.55
N ASN A 183 2.11 2.33 1.87
CA ASN A 183 2.84 1.27 2.55
C ASN A 183 4.01 1.90 3.32
N VAL A 184 4.10 1.59 4.61
CA VAL A 184 5.17 2.07 5.48
C VAL A 184 6.35 1.10 5.40
N LYS A 185 7.44 1.59 4.83
CA LYS A 185 8.70 0.88 4.66
C LYS A 185 9.87 1.82 4.94
N PRO A 186 11.06 1.31 5.30
CA PRO A 186 12.24 2.15 5.51
C PRO A 186 12.60 3.04 4.31
N ASP A 187 12.44 2.54 3.07
CA ASP A 187 12.67 3.31 1.85
C ASP A 187 11.70 4.48 1.71
N LYS A 188 10.44 4.31 2.12
CA LYS A 188 9.42 5.36 2.07
C LYS A 188 9.71 6.51 3.03
N TYR A 189 10.24 6.22 4.22
CA TYR A 189 10.71 7.25 5.12
C TYR A 189 11.83 8.10 4.48
N GLY A 190 12.83 7.44 3.87
CA GLY A 190 13.90 8.15 3.15
C GLY A 190 13.41 8.91 1.93
N GLU A 191 12.39 8.44 1.24
CA GLU A 191 11.75 9.14 0.12
C GLU A 191 10.99 10.38 0.62
N ALA A 192 10.20 10.25 1.67
CA ALA A 192 9.46 11.35 2.28
C ALA A 192 10.39 12.47 2.77
N THR A 193 11.46 12.14 3.50
CA THR A 193 12.40 13.13 4.04
C THR A 193 13.24 13.83 2.99
N ARG A 194 13.50 13.21 1.84
CA ARG A 194 14.26 13.84 0.75
C ARG A 194 13.41 14.71 -0.17
N ASN A 195 12.13 14.56 -0.13
CA ASN A 195 11.21 15.09 -1.14
C ASN A 195 10.23 16.16 -0.62
N VAL A 196 10.37 16.56 0.64
CA VAL A 196 9.52 17.61 1.26
C VAL A 196 10.35 18.82 1.71
#